data_db9426d25e072b1c4b3f68ae577fbfd2
#
_entry.id   db9426d25e072b1c4b3f68ae577fbfd2
#
_cell.length_a   1.000
_cell.length_b   1.000
_cell.length_c   1.000
_cell.angle_alpha   90.00
_cell.angle_beta   90.00
_cell.angle_gamma   90.00
#
_symmetry.space_group_name_H-M   'P 1'
#
loop_
_entity.id
_entity.type
_entity.pdbx_description
1 polymer ?
#
loop_
_entity_poly.entity_id
_entity_poly.type
_entity_poly.pdbx_seq_one_letter_code
_entity_poly.pdbx_strand_id
1 'polypeptide(L)'
;KGSPKKTITINTNLYESALSIDLEKIQKKFKECSIGSYPFFNYITKNGGVNIVISSWTIENLDEISKEIQNMISLLGGKSSIV
;
A
#
# COMPACT_ATOMS: atom_id res chain seq x y z
N LYS A 1 8.35 -25.77 -3.57
CA LYS A 1 8.22 -24.91 -3.70
C LYS A 1 7.33 -24.15 -4.52
N GLY A 2 6.55 -23.55 -4.61
CA GLY A 2 5.62 -22.83 -5.39
C GLY A 2 6.26 -21.63 -6.07
N SER A 3 5.44 -20.87 -6.72
CA SER A 3 5.87 -19.64 -7.37
C SER A 3 6.28 -18.61 -6.32
N PRO A 4 7.24 -17.75 -6.68
CA PRO A 4 7.58 -16.66 -5.76
C PRO A 4 6.39 -15.70 -5.61
N LYS A 5 6.35 -15.02 -4.50
CA LYS A 5 5.34 -14.01 -4.28
C LYS A 5 5.52 -12.87 -5.26
N LYS A 6 4.40 -12.33 -5.70
CA LYS A 6 4.39 -11.15 -6.54
C LYS A 6 4.20 -9.92 -5.65
N THR A 7 4.78 -8.80 -6.06
CA THR A 7 4.81 -7.61 -5.24
C THR A 7 4.39 -6.40 -6.04
N ILE A 8 3.59 -5.54 -5.44
CA ILE A 8 3.23 -4.24 -5.99
C ILE A 8 3.55 -3.19 -4.94
N THR A 9 4.14 -2.09 -5.39
CA THR A 9 4.42 -0.96 -4.51
C THR A 9 3.53 0.20 -4.87
N ILE A 10 2.84 0.76 -3.89
CA ILE A 10 1.99 1.92 -4.07
C ILE A 10 2.61 3.09 -3.32
N ASN A 11 2.87 4.17 -4.05
CA ASN A 11 3.40 5.40 -3.45
C ASN A 11 2.24 6.34 -3.14
N THR A 12 2.25 6.94 -1.97
CA THR A 12 1.22 7.91 -1.61
C THR A 12 1.85 9.08 -0.90
N ASN A 13 1.18 10.23 -0.98
CA ASN A 13 1.63 11.44 -0.29
C ASN A 13 1.06 11.55 1.13
N LEU A 14 0.24 10.60 1.54
CA LEU A 14 -0.27 10.60 2.91
C LEU A 14 0.77 10.02 3.85
N TYR A 15 0.72 10.43 5.11
CA TYR A 15 1.64 9.92 6.13
C TYR A 15 1.07 8.66 6.77
N GLU A 16 1.97 7.89 7.38
CA GLU A 16 1.60 6.61 7.96
C GLU A 16 0.51 6.75 9.02
N SER A 17 0.54 7.82 9.79
CA SER A 17 -0.46 8.03 10.83
C SER A 17 -1.87 8.16 10.27
N ALA A 18 -2.00 8.61 9.02
CA ALA A 18 -3.30 8.71 8.37
C ALA A 18 -3.76 7.38 7.81
N LEU A 19 -2.83 6.45 7.58
CA LEU A 19 -3.12 5.21 6.87
C LEU A 19 -3.22 3.99 7.78
N SER A 20 -2.62 4.04 8.96
CA SER A 20 -2.37 2.83 9.73
C SER A 20 -3.64 2.05 10.07
N ILE A 21 -4.70 2.74 10.46
CA ILE A 21 -5.94 2.05 10.86
C ILE A 21 -6.57 1.37 9.66
N ASP A 22 -6.64 2.08 8.52
CA ASP A 22 -7.26 1.52 7.33
C ASP A 22 -6.43 0.41 6.72
N LEU A 23 -5.10 0.54 6.76
CA LEU A 23 -4.23 -0.53 6.29
C LEU A 23 -4.38 -1.78 7.14
N GLU A 24 -4.54 -1.61 8.43
CA GLU A 24 -4.76 -2.74 9.32
C GLU A 24 -6.05 -3.46 8.99
N LYS A 25 -7.11 -2.71 8.69
CA LYS A 25 -8.38 -3.31 8.31
C LYS A 25 -8.25 -4.11 7.02
N ILE A 26 -7.52 -3.58 6.04
CA ILE A 26 -7.32 -4.27 4.78
C ILE A 26 -6.48 -5.52 5.00
N GLN A 27 -5.44 -5.44 5.83
CA GLN A 27 -4.62 -6.61 6.14
C GLN A 27 -5.45 -7.72 6.78
N LYS A 28 -6.36 -7.37 7.67
CA LYS A 28 -7.22 -8.37 8.30
C LYS A 28 -8.19 -9.01 7.31
N LYS A 29 -8.61 -8.24 6.31
CA LYS A 29 -9.50 -8.76 5.27
C LYS A 29 -8.77 -9.71 4.33
N PHE A 30 -7.51 -9.46 4.04
CA PHE A 30 -6.70 -10.26 3.13
C PHE A 30 -5.57 -10.92 3.89
N LYS A 31 -5.90 -11.92 4.70
CA LYS A 31 -4.93 -12.53 5.62
C LYS A 31 -3.79 -13.25 4.91
N GLU A 32 -4.02 -13.68 3.67
CA GLU A 32 -3.02 -14.43 2.92
C GLU A 32 -2.00 -13.53 2.25
N CYS A 33 -2.17 -12.23 2.34
CA CYS A 33 -1.29 -11.27 1.71
C CYS A 33 -0.52 -10.52 2.76
N SER A 34 0.63 -9.98 2.37
CA SER A 34 1.43 -9.16 3.25
C SER A 34 1.34 -7.71 2.81
N ILE A 35 1.10 -6.82 3.76
CA ILE A 35 1.06 -5.40 3.48
C ILE A 35 2.04 -4.72 4.42
N GLY A 36 3.03 -4.03 3.86
CA GLY A 36 3.99 -3.28 4.65
C GLY A 36 3.96 -1.82 4.26
N SER A 37 4.24 -0.95 5.21
CA SER A 37 4.31 0.47 4.94
C SER A 37 5.70 0.97 5.30
N TYR A 38 6.26 1.80 4.42
CA TYR A 38 7.61 2.31 4.55
C TYR A 38 7.59 3.82 4.35
N PRO A 39 7.58 4.59 5.44
CA PRO A 39 7.53 6.04 5.30
C PRO A 39 8.84 6.58 4.70
N PHE A 40 8.71 7.69 3.99
CA PHE A 40 9.88 8.35 3.42
C PHE A 40 9.72 9.86 3.51
N PHE A 41 10.83 10.56 3.41
CA PHE A 41 10.82 12.01 3.36
C PHE A 41 11.95 12.48 2.46
N ASN A 42 11.61 13.36 1.53
CA ASN A 42 12.59 13.97 0.63
C ASN A 42 12.94 15.34 1.18
N TYR A 43 14.16 15.48 1.68
CA TYR A 43 14.57 16.72 2.32
C TYR A 43 14.77 17.88 1.33
N ILE A 44 15.00 17.53 0.06
CA ILE A 44 15.21 18.56 -0.95
C ILE A 44 13.88 19.20 -1.33
N THR A 45 12.87 18.39 -1.63
CA THR A 45 11.56 18.90 -2.01
C THR A 45 10.66 19.16 -0.81
N LYS A 46 11.05 18.71 0.37
CA LYS A 46 10.26 18.83 1.60
C LYS A 46 8.95 18.07 1.51
N ASN A 47 8.93 17.01 0.72
CA ASN A 47 7.76 16.15 0.57
C ASN A 47 8.00 14.82 1.23
N GLY A 48 6.94 14.26 1.77
CA GLY A 48 7.00 12.95 2.38
C GLY A 48 5.79 12.14 2.05
N GLY A 49 5.77 10.91 2.54
CA GLY A 49 4.65 10.01 2.30
C GLY A 49 5.02 8.61 2.71
N VAL A 50 4.36 7.64 2.08
CA VAL A 50 4.53 6.23 2.42
C VAL A 50 4.57 5.42 1.15
N ASN A 51 5.48 4.45 1.11
CA ASN A 51 5.46 3.40 0.10
C ASN A 51 4.80 2.19 0.73
N ILE A 52 3.69 1.75 0.13
CA ILE A 52 2.96 0.59 0.62
C ILE A 52 3.31 -0.58 -0.28
N VAL A 53 3.90 -1.62 0.31
CA VAL A 53 4.35 -2.79 -0.43
C VAL A 53 3.40 -3.94 -0.13
N ILE A 54 2.78 -4.46 -1.18
CA ILE A 54 1.83 -5.56 -1.08
C ILE A 54 2.44 -6.78 -1.73
N SER A 55 2.40 -7.93 -1.05
CA SER A 55 2.89 -9.18 -1.60
C SER A 55 1.80 -10.23 -1.53
N SER A 56 1.66 -11.01 -2.59
CA SER A 56 0.70 -12.10 -2.63
C SER A 56 1.16 -13.17 -3.59
N TRP A 57 0.59 -14.37 -3.43
CA TRP A 57 0.90 -15.48 -4.31
C TRP A 57 0.17 -15.39 -5.65
N THR A 58 -0.91 -14.61 -5.75
CA THR A 58 -1.70 -14.50 -6.97
C THR A 58 -1.80 -13.05 -7.42
N ILE A 59 -1.85 -12.86 -8.75
CA ILE A 59 -1.99 -11.52 -9.31
C ILE A 59 -3.38 -10.97 -9.04
N GLU A 60 -4.39 -11.84 -9.04
CA GLU A 60 -5.76 -11.40 -8.80
C GLU A 60 -5.90 -10.75 -7.43
N ASN A 61 -5.31 -11.38 -6.40
CA ASN A 61 -5.35 -10.80 -5.06
C ASN A 61 -4.61 -9.48 -5.00
N LEU A 62 -3.45 -9.39 -5.66
CA LEU A 62 -2.70 -8.14 -5.68
C LEU A 62 -3.52 -7.01 -6.31
N ASP A 63 -4.20 -7.30 -7.42
CA ASP A 63 -4.98 -6.29 -8.11
C ASP A 63 -6.12 -5.81 -7.23
N GLU A 64 -6.81 -6.73 -6.58
CA GLU A 64 -7.93 -6.38 -5.71
C GLU A 64 -7.47 -5.53 -4.53
N ILE A 65 -6.39 -5.94 -3.87
CA ILE A 65 -5.86 -5.20 -2.72
C ILE A 65 -5.37 -3.83 -3.15
N SER A 66 -4.68 -3.78 -4.30
CA SER A 66 -4.18 -2.52 -4.82
C SER A 66 -5.31 -1.53 -5.04
N LYS A 67 -6.41 -1.99 -5.62
CA LYS A 67 -7.56 -1.11 -5.85
C LYS A 67 -8.17 -0.65 -4.54
N GLU A 68 -8.28 -1.53 -3.55
CA GLU A 68 -8.82 -1.14 -2.26
C GLU A 68 -7.96 -0.08 -1.59
N ILE A 69 -6.65 -0.26 -1.65
CA ILE A 69 -5.74 0.69 -1.03
C ILE A 69 -5.78 2.03 -1.74
N GLN A 70 -5.78 2.02 -3.08
CA GLN A 70 -5.85 3.25 -3.83
C GLN A 70 -7.17 3.99 -3.59
N ASN A 71 -8.27 3.24 -3.49
CA ASN A 71 -9.56 3.83 -3.18
C ASN A 71 -9.57 4.43 -1.78
N MET A 72 -9.00 3.73 -0.83
CA MET A 72 -8.89 4.22 0.54
C MET A 72 -8.09 5.52 0.60
N ILE A 73 -6.96 5.57 -0.11
CA ILE A 73 -6.14 6.77 -0.15
C ILE A 73 -6.91 7.93 -0.75
N SER A 74 -7.67 7.67 -1.81
CA SER A 74 -8.48 8.69 -2.45
C SER A 74 -9.54 9.23 -1.49
N LEU A 75 -10.18 8.34 -0.74
CA LEU A 75 -11.20 8.75 0.23
C LEU A 75 -10.62 9.60 1.35
N LEU A 76 -9.36 9.39 1.67
CA LEU A 76 -8.67 10.18 2.69
C LEU A 76 -8.13 11.51 2.13
N GLY A 77 -8.36 11.76 0.86
CA GLY A 77 -7.91 13.00 0.24
C GLY A 77 -6.49 12.96 -0.29
N GLY A 78 -5.89 11.79 -0.35
CA GLY A 78 -4.52 11.66 -0.83
C GLY A 78 -4.45 11.25 -2.29
N LYS A 79 -3.22 11.11 -2.76
CA LYS A 79 -2.92 10.64 -4.10
C LYS A 79 -2.08 9.38 -4.02
N SER A 80 -2.23 8.51 -4.99
CA SER A 80 -1.47 7.28 -5.04
C SER A 80 -1.04 6.98 -6.46
N SER A 81 0.04 6.23 -6.57
CA SER A 81 0.50 5.75 -7.87
C SER A 81 1.23 4.44 -7.65
N ILE A 82 1.15 3.56 -8.66
CA ILE A 82 1.89 2.31 -8.61
C ILE A 82 3.28 2.56 -9.17
N VAL A 83 4.27 2.13 -8.41
CA VAL A 83 5.67 2.35 -8.74
C VAL A 83 6.24 1.17 -9.51
#